data_89169324737cc2e58980e4ddbfaa2445
#
_entry.id   89169324737cc2e58980e4ddbfaa2445
#
_cell.length_a   1.000
_cell.length_b   1.000
_cell.length_c   1.000
_cell.angle_alpha   90.00
_cell.angle_beta   90.00
_cell.angle_gamma   90.00
#
_symmetry.space_group_name_H-M   'P 1'
#
loop_
_entity.id
_entity.type
_entity.pdbx_description
1 polymer ?
#
loop_
_entity_poly.entity_id
_entity_poly.type
_entity_poly.pdbx_seq_one_letter_code
_entity_poly.pdbx_strand_id
1 'polypeptide(L)'
;MSTSRPRLIAAALAASAAALLVLGQLPANAVSDPPAPVTGNATHFDGLGSPYGGCGLPQSELDSQDFVALNVYDLPGDYSSYPTRPLPPSQADKIGLWNNGLNCGRYVKVAIGDYCTGVNDGAAGQPFCRNGSWVADGYNGATLTMLVADSCGDGNAWCRDDPYHLDLATGSLNRFARNGTPVGDLYPNHWNNRHVSWSFVPAPNYTGDIRIGFLQGAQRYWPAIAVSHLANGIHGVEYLADGAWKSATMNSDMGQSYLIGATASGGTDFQIRVRDVTDTLINGGRVYKFSLPASCGGTCSAAYTPVAYTTSAGTGPTGSPTPTGTVSPSPTGSPSPTPTVSPTPSAPPSPSAGCAATWKVTGTWSGGFQAEVTVRNTGTGAATGWSSSFGFPGTQRLASAWNATATQSGQQVTATNAGWNGSLAPGGSTSWGLVVNGDSQLPINLGCALR
;
A
#
# COMPACT_ATOMS: atom_id res chain seq x y z
N MET A 1 -54.93 17.88 -68.74
CA MET A 1 -53.53 17.50 -68.96
C MET A 1 -52.80 17.62 -67.65
N SER A 2 -52.63 16.51 -66.97
CA SER A 2 -52.01 16.49 -65.62
C SER A 2 -50.69 15.71 -65.74
N THR A 3 -49.60 16.34 -65.40
CA THR A 3 -48.28 15.74 -65.37
C THR A 3 -47.85 15.53 -63.92
N SER A 4 -47.88 14.28 -63.51
CA SER A 4 -47.39 13.82 -62.20
C SER A 4 -45.83 13.70 -62.24
N ARG A 5 -45.17 14.29 -61.28
CA ARG A 5 -43.74 14.08 -61.01
C ARG A 5 -43.56 13.04 -59.90
N PRO A 6 -42.62 12.10 -60.00
CA PRO A 6 -42.34 11.16 -58.90
C PRO A 6 -41.41 11.82 -57.85
N ARG A 7 -41.71 11.60 -56.58
CA ARG A 7 -40.86 11.96 -55.43
C ARG A 7 -39.83 10.86 -55.20
N LEU A 8 -38.56 11.25 -55.27
CA LEU A 8 -37.45 10.44 -54.82
C LEU A 8 -37.36 10.54 -53.27
N ILE A 9 -37.49 9.41 -52.61
CA ILE A 9 -37.26 9.28 -51.18
C ILE A 9 -35.76 8.95 -51.00
N ALA A 10 -34.99 9.86 -50.50
CA ALA A 10 -33.62 9.62 -50.07
C ALA A 10 -33.63 9.02 -48.67
N ALA A 11 -33.24 7.76 -48.51
CA ALA A 11 -33.03 7.09 -47.24
C ALA A 11 -31.64 7.54 -46.71
N ALA A 12 -31.64 8.28 -45.62
CA ALA A 12 -30.42 8.60 -44.88
C ALA A 12 -30.11 7.45 -43.92
N LEU A 13 -29.04 6.71 -44.20
CA LEU A 13 -28.45 5.74 -43.24
C LEU A 13 -27.67 6.53 -42.21
N ALA A 14 -28.16 6.61 -41.01
CA ALA A 14 -27.45 7.08 -39.82
C ALA A 14 -26.53 5.94 -39.34
N ALA A 15 -25.24 6.03 -39.59
CA ALA A 15 -24.23 5.19 -38.97
C ALA A 15 -23.95 5.71 -37.57
N SER A 16 -24.48 5.03 -36.57
CA SER A 16 -24.15 5.28 -35.16
C SER A 16 -22.79 4.65 -34.86
N ALA A 17 -21.75 5.45 -34.83
CA ALA A 17 -20.46 5.06 -34.29
C ALA A 17 -20.55 5.02 -32.75
N ALA A 18 -20.69 3.83 -32.19
CA ALA A 18 -20.52 3.61 -30.77
C ALA A 18 -19.00 3.68 -30.45
N ALA A 19 -18.54 4.85 -30.04
CA ALA A 19 -17.23 4.97 -29.41
C ALA A 19 -17.32 4.31 -28.01
N LEU A 20 -16.77 3.09 -27.88
CA LEU A 20 -16.45 2.51 -26.56
C LEU A 20 -15.32 3.37 -25.97
N LEU A 21 -15.69 4.32 -25.15
CA LEU A 21 -14.80 4.89 -24.15
C LEU A 21 -14.46 3.79 -23.16
N VAL A 22 -13.27 3.21 -23.27
CA VAL A 22 -12.64 2.52 -22.15
C VAL A 22 -12.26 3.62 -21.15
N LEU A 23 -13.22 3.95 -20.29
CA LEU A 23 -12.94 4.69 -19.06
C LEU A 23 -12.06 3.78 -18.22
N GLY A 24 -10.75 4.01 -18.28
CA GLY A 24 -9.86 3.56 -17.22
C GLY A 24 -10.48 4.06 -15.92
N GLN A 25 -10.84 3.15 -15.03
CA GLN A 25 -11.33 3.52 -13.71
C GLN A 25 -10.16 4.20 -12.99
N LEU A 26 -10.16 5.52 -12.98
CA LEU A 26 -9.43 6.29 -11.98
C LEU A 26 -9.91 5.78 -10.62
N PRO A 27 -9.02 5.61 -9.64
CA PRO A 27 -9.47 5.33 -8.28
C PRO A 27 -10.46 6.44 -7.92
N ALA A 28 -11.72 6.07 -7.80
CA ALA A 28 -12.80 7.00 -7.49
C ALA A 28 -12.60 7.43 -6.05
N ASN A 29 -11.84 8.52 -5.80
CA ASN A 29 -11.69 9.25 -4.53
C ASN A 29 -10.22 9.67 -4.24
N ALA A 30 -9.40 9.90 -5.25
CA ALA A 30 -8.13 10.56 -5.00
C ALA A 30 -8.39 11.98 -4.50
N VAL A 31 -7.85 12.33 -3.33
CA VAL A 31 -7.85 13.70 -2.83
C VAL A 31 -7.02 14.54 -3.79
N SER A 32 -7.60 15.63 -4.33
CA SER A 32 -6.87 16.53 -5.21
C SER A 32 -5.78 17.26 -4.43
N ASP A 33 -4.68 17.60 -5.10
CA ASP A 33 -3.64 18.44 -4.50
C ASP A 33 -4.26 19.74 -3.99
N PRO A 34 -3.88 20.19 -2.78
CA PRO A 34 -4.33 21.48 -2.27
C PRO A 34 -3.80 22.62 -3.15
N PRO A 35 -4.49 23.76 -3.22
CA PRO A 35 -3.95 24.96 -3.85
C PRO A 35 -2.60 25.31 -3.19
N ALA A 36 -1.56 25.51 -4.00
CA ALA A 36 -0.21 25.73 -3.49
C ALA A 36 0.16 27.24 -3.45
N PRO A 37 0.92 27.68 -2.42
CA PRO A 37 1.26 26.99 -1.19
C PRO A 37 0.13 26.99 -0.17
N VAL A 38 0.08 25.96 0.68
CA VAL A 38 -0.80 25.91 1.86
C VAL A 38 -0.05 26.21 3.14
N THR A 39 -0.76 26.55 4.20
CA THR A 39 -0.19 26.77 5.53
C THR A 39 -0.83 25.81 6.53
N GLY A 40 -0.01 25.13 7.31
CA GLY A 40 -0.42 24.24 8.39
C GLY A 40 0.55 24.31 9.57
N ASN A 41 0.26 23.54 10.60
CA ASN A 41 1.19 23.33 11.71
C ASN A 41 2.23 22.26 11.32
N ALA A 42 3.42 22.34 11.93
CA ALA A 42 4.41 21.30 11.82
C ALA A 42 4.84 20.79 13.19
N THR A 43 4.81 19.49 13.35
CA THR A 43 5.42 18.76 14.46
C THR A 43 6.69 18.05 14.00
N HIS A 44 7.28 17.20 14.83
CA HIS A 44 8.43 16.40 14.43
C HIS A 44 8.43 15.03 15.09
N PHE A 45 9.09 14.06 14.44
CA PHE A 45 9.26 12.70 14.92
C PHE A 45 10.66 12.17 14.61
N ASP A 46 11.13 11.19 15.40
CA ASP A 46 12.54 10.79 15.36
C ASP A 46 12.92 9.93 14.17
N GLY A 47 12.01 9.16 13.62
CA GLY A 47 12.28 8.30 12.48
C GLY A 47 11.13 7.37 12.13
N LEU A 48 11.31 6.63 11.04
CA LEU A 48 10.30 5.71 10.54
C LEU A 48 10.14 4.49 11.47
N GLY A 49 8.94 3.91 11.43
CA GLY A 49 8.67 2.61 12.03
C GLY A 49 9.54 1.49 11.42
N SER A 50 9.73 0.40 12.16
CA SER A 50 10.51 -0.76 11.69
C SER A 50 9.56 -1.93 11.39
N PRO A 51 9.75 -2.67 10.29
CA PRO A 51 10.83 -2.53 9.29
C PRO A 51 10.57 -1.45 8.24
N TYR A 52 9.38 -0.85 8.18
CA TYR A 52 8.97 0.12 7.16
C TYR A 52 8.30 1.34 7.76
N GLY A 53 8.50 2.51 7.13
CA GLY A 53 7.61 3.66 7.27
C GLY A 53 6.27 3.44 6.55
N GLY A 54 5.36 4.40 6.69
CA GLY A 54 4.03 4.33 6.10
C GLY A 54 4.03 4.12 4.58
N CYS A 55 5.06 4.57 3.88
CA CYS A 55 5.19 4.37 2.42
C CYS A 55 5.69 2.98 2.00
N GLY A 56 6.06 2.11 2.94
CA GLY A 56 6.48 0.74 2.65
C GLY A 56 7.97 0.58 2.30
N LEU A 57 8.81 1.54 2.72
CA LEU A 57 10.26 1.47 2.61
C LEU A 57 10.92 1.52 3.98
N PRO A 58 12.04 0.79 4.21
CA PRO A 58 12.90 1.03 5.34
C PRO A 58 13.53 2.41 5.24
N GLN A 59 13.80 3.06 6.37
CA GLN A 59 14.40 4.39 6.39
C GLN A 59 15.75 4.45 5.66
N SER A 60 16.57 3.38 5.74
CA SER A 60 17.86 3.28 5.03
C SER A 60 17.73 3.31 3.50
N GLU A 61 16.57 2.99 2.96
CA GLU A 61 16.29 2.90 1.52
C GLU A 61 15.62 4.14 0.95
N LEU A 62 15.36 5.15 1.78
CA LEU A 62 14.79 6.42 1.33
C LEU A 62 15.76 7.19 0.44
N ASP A 63 15.23 7.89 -0.55
CA ASP A 63 15.99 8.80 -1.42
C ASP A 63 16.48 10.05 -0.72
N SER A 64 15.86 10.40 0.40
CA SER A 64 16.22 11.52 1.24
C SER A 64 16.01 11.18 2.70
N GLN A 65 16.94 11.57 3.55
CA GLN A 65 16.76 11.54 5.01
C GLN A 65 16.05 12.81 5.51
N ASP A 66 15.73 13.76 4.63
CA ASP A 66 14.76 14.82 4.88
C ASP A 66 13.39 14.32 4.45
N PHE A 67 12.57 13.91 5.41
CA PHE A 67 11.28 13.32 5.13
C PHE A 67 10.19 13.86 6.06
N VAL A 68 8.94 13.66 5.62
CA VAL A 68 7.73 14.08 6.34
C VAL A 68 6.70 12.95 6.36
N ALA A 69 5.81 13.02 7.37
CA ALA A 69 4.55 12.29 7.39
C ALA A 69 3.39 13.23 7.06
N LEU A 70 2.38 12.68 6.35
CA LEU A 70 1.12 13.37 6.02
C LEU A 70 -0.04 12.76 6.82
N ASN A 71 -1.06 13.55 7.10
CA ASN A 71 -2.26 13.09 7.81
C ASN A 71 -3.01 12.01 7.04
N VAL A 72 -3.27 10.88 7.72
CA VAL A 72 -4.10 9.78 7.20
C VAL A 72 -5.56 10.19 7.15
N TYR A 73 -6.01 10.93 8.15
CA TYR A 73 -7.41 11.29 8.35
C TYR A 73 -7.62 12.79 8.26
N ASP A 74 -8.79 13.18 7.77
CA ASP A 74 -9.39 14.51 7.94
C ASP A 74 -10.64 14.29 8.82
N LEU A 75 -10.48 14.45 10.14
CA LEU A 75 -11.48 14.15 11.16
C LEU A 75 -11.48 15.25 12.23
N PRO A 76 -11.78 16.51 11.88
CA PRO A 76 -11.71 17.62 12.82
C PRO A 76 -12.65 17.41 14.01
N GLY A 77 -12.09 17.51 15.22
CA GLY A 77 -12.81 17.33 16.49
C GLY A 77 -13.09 15.88 16.88
N ASP A 78 -12.80 14.88 16.03
CA ASP A 78 -12.91 13.46 16.40
C ASP A 78 -11.53 12.84 16.65
N TYR A 79 -11.18 12.65 17.89
CA TYR A 79 -9.91 12.09 18.34
C TYR A 79 -9.99 10.62 18.73
N SER A 80 -11.17 10.03 18.65
CA SER A 80 -11.43 8.64 19.08
C SER A 80 -11.68 7.67 17.93
N SER A 81 -12.02 8.18 16.74
CA SER A 81 -12.31 7.37 15.56
C SER A 81 -11.03 6.98 14.83
N TYR A 82 -10.86 5.70 14.57
CA TYR A 82 -9.76 5.15 13.78
C TYR A 82 -10.31 4.29 12.64
N PRO A 83 -10.76 4.91 11.54
CA PRO A 83 -11.22 4.16 10.37
C PRO A 83 -10.18 3.16 9.88
N THR A 84 -10.65 2.03 9.36
CA THR A 84 -9.74 1.01 8.80
C THR A 84 -9.02 1.56 7.57
N ARG A 85 -7.70 1.35 7.51
CA ARG A 85 -6.82 1.74 6.40
C ARG A 85 -6.66 0.59 5.40
N PRO A 86 -6.64 0.87 4.07
CA PRO A 86 -7.02 2.14 3.44
C PRO A 86 -8.50 2.47 3.67
N LEU A 87 -8.84 3.76 3.70
CA LEU A 87 -10.22 4.20 3.85
C LEU A 87 -11.02 3.83 2.60
N PRO A 88 -12.22 3.23 2.76
CA PRO A 88 -13.06 2.88 1.62
C PRO A 88 -13.68 4.12 0.96
N PRO A 89 -14.14 4.01 -0.30
CA PRO A 89 -14.80 5.11 -1.02
C PRO A 89 -16.00 5.75 -0.28
N SER A 90 -16.68 4.97 0.55
CA SER A 90 -17.78 5.47 1.40
C SER A 90 -17.34 6.41 2.52
N GLN A 91 -16.04 6.57 2.74
CA GLN A 91 -15.41 7.44 3.75
C GLN A 91 -14.40 8.40 3.09
N ALA A 92 -14.61 8.75 1.83
CA ALA A 92 -13.72 9.63 1.08
C ALA A 92 -13.58 11.03 1.72
N ASP A 93 -14.63 11.49 2.37
CA ASP A 93 -14.68 12.75 3.13
C ASP A 93 -13.80 12.76 4.39
N LYS A 94 -13.28 11.61 4.77
CA LYS A 94 -12.41 11.42 5.95
C LYS A 94 -10.95 11.18 5.59
N ILE A 95 -10.63 11.17 4.30
CA ILE A 95 -9.27 10.92 3.82
C ILE A 95 -8.45 12.19 3.95
N GLY A 96 -7.36 12.14 4.72
CA GLY A 96 -6.37 13.20 4.81
C GLY A 96 -5.40 13.20 3.62
N LEU A 97 -4.45 14.12 3.64
CA LEU A 97 -3.47 14.28 2.54
C LEU A 97 -2.52 13.09 2.34
N TRP A 98 -2.50 12.13 3.26
CA TRP A 98 -1.90 10.82 3.01
C TRP A 98 -2.51 10.11 1.78
N ASN A 99 -3.77 10.38 1.51
CA ASN A 99 -4.52 9.93 0.35
C ASN A 99 -4.43 8.40 0.14
N ASN A 100 -4.65 7.62 1.22
CA ASN A 100 -4.50 6.16 1.18
C ASN A 100 -3.15 5.70 0.57
N GLY A 101 -2.07 6.44 0.83
CA GLY A 101 -0.73 6.14 0.34
C GLY A 101 -0.38 6.74 -1.03
N LEU A 102 -1.34 7.33 -1.75
CA LEU A 102 -1.11 7.85 -3.10
C LEU A 102 -0.16 9.07 -3.15
N ASN A 103 0.16 9.68 -2.00
CA ASN A 103 1.15 10.76 -1.93
C ASN A 103 2.56 10.28 -1.52
N CYS A 104 2.76 8.98 -1.35
CA CYS A 104 4.08 8.40 -1.08
C CYS A 104 5.09 8.66 -2.19
N GLY A 105 6.34 8.89 -1.80
CA GLY A 105 7.44 9.11 -2.74
C GLY A 105 7.40 10.47 -3.46
N ARG A 106 6.43 11.33 -3.14
CA ARG A 106 6.39 12.73 -3.59
C ARG A 106 7.32 13.59 -2.74
N TYR A 107 7.65 14.75 -3.26
CA TYR A 107 8.40 15.75 -2.50
C TYR A 107 7.53 16.96 -2.20
N VAL A 108 7.80 17.56 -1.04
CA VAL A 108 7.22 18.84 -0.62
C VAL A 108 8.33 19.85 -0.38
N LYS A 109 8.14 21.08 -0.84
CA LYS A 109 9.01 22.22 -0.45
C LYS A 109 8.35 22.90 0.73
N VAL A 110 9.01 22.87 1.88
CA VAL A 110 8.54 23.40 3.16
C VAL A 110 9.29 24.69 3.47
N ALA A 111 8.55 25.72 3.91
CA ALA A 111 9.11 26.97 4.42
C ALA A 111 8.67 27.17 5.87
N ILE A 112 9.61 27.43 6.74
CA ILE A 112 9.38 27.73 8.16
C ILE A 112 8.55 29.01 8.30
N GLY A 113 7.50 28.93 9.10
CA GLY A 113 6.62 30.03 9.46
C GLY A 113 6.75 30.43 10.93
N ASP A 114 5.68 31.00 11.46
CA ASP A 114 5.65 31.62 12.77
C ASP A 114 5.85 30.60 13.91
N TYR A 115 6.46 31.11 14.96
CA TYR A 115 6.74 30.41 16.20
C TYR A 115 5.61 30.67 17.22
N CYS A 116 5.16 29.64 17.92
CA CYS A 116 4.21 29.78 19.03
C CYS A 116 4.97 30.13 20.32
N THR A 117 4.61 31.28 20.94
CA THR A 117 5.24 31.70 22.24
C THR A 117 4.59 31.03 23.45
N GLY A 118 3.50 30.30 23.28
CA GLY A 118 2.79 29.59 24.32
C GLY A 118 2.96 28.06 24.21
N VAL A 119 1.91 27.33 24.59
CA VAL A 119 1.86 25.87 24.53
C VAL A 119 1.28 25.42 23.20
N ASN A 120 2.03 24.58 22.47
CA ASN A 120 1.59 23.99 21.21
C ASN A 120 1.80 22.45 21.29
N ASP A 121 0.88 21.77 21.96
CA ASP A 121 0.95 20.34 22.27
C ASP A 121 -0.09 19.48 21.54
N GLY A 122 -0.92 20.07 20.65
CA GLY A 122 -1.96 19.36 19.90
C GLY A 122 -3.04 18.75 20.79
N ALA A 123 -3.29 19.35 21.96
CA ALA A 123 -4.34 18.88 22.85
C ALA A 123 -5.72 18.98 22.20
N ALA A 124 -6.49 17.89 22.32
CA ALA A 124 -7.81 17.76 21.72
C ALA A 124 -8.76 18.90 22.12
N GLY A 125 -9.39 19.52 21.12
CA GLY A 125 -10.34 20.61 21.33
C GLY A 125 -9.73 21.91 21.86
N GLN A 126 -8.41 22.08 21.78
CA GLN A 126 -7.69 23.27 22.22
C GLN A 126 -7.07 24.01 21.03
N PRO A 127 -6.90 25.34 21.11
CA PRO A 127 -6.11 26.08 20.12
C PRO A 127 -4.68 25.56 20.05
N PHE A 128 -4.11 25.48 18.84
CA PHE A 128 -2.74 25.03 18.66
C PHE A 128 -1.72 25.87 19.44
N CYS A 129 -1.88 27.20 19.51
CA CYS A 129 -1.02 28.06 20.31
C CYS A 129 -1.79 28.58 21.52
N ARG A 130 -1.74 27.88 22.66
CA ARG A 130 -2.44 28.22 23.91
C ARG A 130 -1.61 29.15 24.77
N ASN A 131 -2.25 30.14 25.37
CA ASN A 131 -1.61 31.10 26.29
C ASN A 131 -0.40 31.81 25.68
N GLY A 132 -0.39 32.01 24.37
CA GLY A 132 0.66 32.67 23.62
C GLY A 132 0.13 33.24 22.29
N SER A 133 1.04 33.61 21.45
CA SER A 133 0.76 34.17 20.13
C SER A 133 1.72 33.57 19.10
N TRP A 134 1.30 33.57 17.84
CA TRP A 134 2.16 33.28 16.71
C TRP A 134 3.02 34.51 16.39
N VAL A 135 4.32 34.37 16.36
CA VAL A 135 5.27 35.45 16.09
C VAL A 135 6.32 35.00 15.07
N ALA A 136 6.68 35.92 14.19
CA ALA A 136 7.80 35.73 13.27
C ALA A 136 9.14 35.86 14.00
N ASP A 137 10.10 35.03 13.63
CA ASP A 137 11.46 35.08 14.16
C ASP A 137 12.53 34.96 13.06
N GLY A 138 13.77 34.79 13.47
CA GLY A 138 14.93 34.68 12.57
C GLY A 138 14.87 33.47 11.62
N TYR A 139 14.03 32.47 11.87
CA TYR A 139 13.93 31.25 11.08
C TYR A 139 12.84 31.30 9.99
N ASN A 140 11.91 32.25 10.08
CA ASN A 140 10.83 32.41 9.09
C ASN A 140 11.41 32.52 7.66
N GLY A 141 10.83 31.77 6.74
CA GLY A 141 11.24 31.72 5.34
C GLY A 141 12.44 30.82 5.03
N ALA A 142 13.06 30.17 6.02
CA ALA A 142 14.00 29.07 5.75
C ALA A 142 13.28 27.90 5.09
N THR A 143 13.88 27.30 4.06
CA THR A 143 13.23 26.24 3.26
C THR A 143 14.01 24.96 3.24
N LEU A 144 13.28 23.83 3.09
CA LEU A 144 13.86 22.51 2.83
C LEU A 144 12.91 21.75 1.89
N THR A 145 13.48 20.94 0.99
CA THR A 145 12.68 19.99 0.18
C THR A 145 12.75 18.63 0.83
N MET A 146 11.60 18.05 1.14
CA MET A 146 11.45 16.86 1.96
C MET A 146 10.64 15.79 1.25
N LEU A 147 10.97 14.53 1.48
CA LEU A 147 10.29 13.36 0.90
C LEU A 147 9.09 12.96 1.76
N VAL A 148 7.94 12.69 1.15
CA VAL A 148 6.80 12.05 1.83
C VAL A 148 7.12 10.56 1.99
N ALA A 149 7.39 10.13 3.23
CA ALA A 149 7.84 8.77 3.55
C ALA A 149 7.02 8.10 4.64
N ASP A 150 6.17 8.83 5.36
CA ASP A 150 5.39 8.30 6.47
C ASP A 150 3.99 8.93 6.57
N SER A 151 3.19 8.43 7.50
CA SER A 151 1.80 8.78 7.72
C SER A 151 1.52 9.13 9.18
N CYS A 152 0.88 10.27 9.44
CA CYS A 152 0.39 10.68 10.74
C CYS A 152 -1.05 10.19 10.92
N GLY A 153 -1.23 9.14 11.74
CA GLY A 153 -2.53 8.51 12.03
C GLY A 153 -2.99 8.67 13.47
N ASP A 154 -2.35 9.53 14.24
CA ASP A 154 -2.58 9.72 15.67
C ASP A 154 -3.94 10.35 15.99
N GLY A 155 -4.33 10.25 17.27
CA GLY A 155 -5.54 10.87 17.82
C GLY A 155 -5.32 12.26 18.39
N ASN A 156 -4.22 12.95 18.04
CA ASN A 156 -3.99 14.33 18.45
C ASN A 156 -4.60 15.34 17.45
N ALA A 157 -4.74 16.60 17.85
CA ALA A 157 -5.36 17.61 17.02
C ALA A 157 -4.55 17.92 15.74
N TRP A 158 -3.22 17.83 15.76
CA TRP A 158 -2.42 18.09 14.56
C TRP A 158 -2.80 17.14 13.42
N CYS A 159 -2.87 15.82 13.70
CA CYS A 159 -3.20 14.81 12.69
C CYS A 159 -4.68 14.74 12.33
N ARG A 160 -5.56 15.54 12.99
CA ARG A 160 -7.03 15.50 12.86
C ARG A 160 -7.66 16.80 12.40
N ASP A 161 -7.25 17.92 13.02
CA ASP A 161 -7.92 19.22 12.86
C ASP A 161 -7.20 20.13 11.86
N ASP A 162 -5.94 19.84 11.54
CA ASP A 162 -5.17 20.60 10.57
C ASP A 162 -4.96 19.77 9.29
N PRO A 163 -5.74 19.99 8.24
CA PRO A 163 -5.61 19.20 7.00
C PRO A 163 -4.27 19.39 6.30
N TYR A 164 -3.51 20.44 6.64
CA TYR A 164 -2.21 20.76 6.04
C TYR A 164 -1.04 20.53 6.98
N HIS A 165 -1.25 19.83 8.08
CA HIS A 165 -0.20 19.46 9.02
C HIS A 165 0.89 18.64 8.34
N LEU A 166 2.14 18.93 8.71
CA LEU A 166 3.30 18.10 8.39
C LEU A 166 3.98 17.63 9.68
N ASP A 167 4.29 16.35 9.74
CA ASP A 167 5.16 15.83 10.78
C ASP A 167 6.57 15.64 10.19
N LEU A 168 7.58 16.39 10.68
CA LEU A 168 8.88 16.50 10.07
C LEU A 168 9.88 15.58 10.75
N ALA A 169 10.79 14.95 9.99
CA ALA A 169 11.91 14.22 10.60
C ALA A 169 12.74 15.15 11.48
N THR A 170 12.92 14.83 12.78
CA THR A 170 13.69 15.63 13.75
C THR A 170 15.09 15.95 13.23
N GLY A 171 15.76 14.96 12.60
CA GLY A 171 17.09 15.13 12.02
C GLY A 171 17.19 16.15 10.89
N SER A 172 16.05 16.57 10.33
CA SER A 172 15.98 17.55 9.23
C SER A 172 15.87 18.99 9.71
N LEU A 173 15.44 19.23 10.96
CA LEU A 173 15.06 20.57 11.42
C LEU A 173 16.20 21.58 11.33
N ASN A 174 17.44 21.18 11.64
CA ASN A 174 18.61 22.06 11.54
C ASN A 174 19.20 22.18 10.13
N ARG A 175 18.57 21.53 9.14
CA ARG A 175 18.98 21.56 7.72
C ARG A 175 18.20 22.55 6.89
N PHE A 176 17.12 23.13 7.43
CA PHE A 176 16.44 24.24 6.77
C PHE A 176 17.40 25.36 6.46
N ALA A 177 17.28 25.93 5.25
CA ALA A 177 18.25 26.88 4.76
C ALA A 177 17.60 28.17 4.25
N ARG A 178 18.28 29.29 4.44
CA ARG A 178 17.95 30.59 3.86
C ARG A 178 19.06 30.99 2.90
N ASN A 179 18.70 31.28 1.65
CA ASN A 179 19.69 31.62 0.60
C ASN A 179 20.82 30.58 0.49
N GLY A 180 20.50 29.28 0.63
CA GLY A 180 21.45 28.18 0.54
C GLY A 180 22.28 27.92 1.79
N THR A 181 22.18 28.77 2.84
CA THR A 181 22.89 28.57 4.10
C THR A 181 21.96 27.96 5.15
N PRO A 182 22.29 26.81 5.75
CA PRO A 182 21.53 26.25 6.87
C PRO A 182 21.36 27.23 8.01
N VAL A 183 20.17 27.36 8.56
CA VAL A 183 19.92 28.27 9.68
C VAL A 183 20.46 27.70 11.00
N GLY A 184 20.65 26.37 11.10
CA GLY A 184 21.12 25.70 12.32
C GLY A 184 20.24 25.99 13.53
N ASP A 185 20.48 25.34 14.66
CA ASP A 185 19.89 25.63 15.98
C ASP A 185 18.35 25.88 16.00
N LEU A 186 17.65 25.46 14.96
CA LEU A 186 16.18 25.48 14.95
C LEU A 186 15.65 24.50 16.00
N TYR A 187 16.27 23.32 16.11
CA TYR A 187 15.94 22.32 17.10
C TYR A 187 17.17 21.99 17.95
N PRO A 188 17.02 21.84 19.28
CA PRO A 188 15.77 21.92 20.05
C PRO A 188 15.37 23.34 20.51
N ASN A 189 16.22 24.35 20.35
CA ASN A 189 16.15 25.58 21.11
C ASN A 189 15.07 26.55 20.60
N HIS A 190 14.73 26.51 19.31
CA HIS A 190 13.81 27.45 18.65
C HIS A 190 12.64 26.73 17.97
N TRP A 191 12.36 25.51 18.37
CA TRP A 191 11.22 24.75 17.90
C TRP A 191 10.14 24.66 18.99
N ASN A 192 8.92 25.05 18.62
CA ASN A 192 7.72 24.85 19.43
C ASN A 192 6.53 24.58 18.49
N ASN A 193 6.64 23.54 17.65
CA ASN A 193 5.65 23.15 16.68
C ASN A 193 5.11 24.37 15.91
N ARG A 194 5.81 24.72 14.87
CA ARG A 194 5.62 25.98 14.13
C ARG A 194 4.54 25.89 13.09
N HIS A 195 4.07 27.04 12.60
CA HIS A 195 3.49 27.11 11.28
C HIS A 195 4.55 26.79 10.21
N VAL A 196 4.10 26.14 9.13
CA VAL A 196 4.88 25.97 7.90
C VAL A 196 4.00 26.30 6.70
N SER A 197 4.64 26.80 5.64
CA SER A 197 3.97 26.93 4.33
C SER A 197 4.63 25.92 3.39
N TRP A 198 3.84 25.17 2.62
CA TRP A 198 4.40 24.14 1.77
C TRP A 198 3.59 23.83 0.52
N SER A 199 4.21 23.17 -0.44
CA SER A 199 3.58 22.69 -1.67
C SER A 199 4.28 21.44 -2.19
N PHE A 200 3.55 20.60 -2.92
CA PHE A 200 4.19 19.51 -3.68
C PHE A 200 5.10 20.06 -4.77
N VAL A 201 6.23 19.41 -4.95
CA VAL A 201 7.24 19.75 -5.97
C VAL A 201 7.82 18.47 -6.58
N PRO A 202 8.35 18.51 -7.81
CA PRO A 202 9.11 17.40 -8.34
C PRO A 202 10.34 17.06 -7.48
N ALA A 203 10.83 15.82 -7.58
CA ALA A 203 12.03 15.39 -6.90
C ALA A 203 13.21 16.31 -7.26
N PRO A 204 13.96 16.82 -6.26
CA PRO A 204 15.08 17.73 -6.52
C PRO A 204 16.22 16.99 -7.21
N ASN A 205 16.79 17.59 -8.25
CA ASN A 205 17.96 17.06 -8.96
C ASN A 205 17.81 15.59 -9.41
N TYR A 206 16.58 15.20 -9.77
CA TYR A 206 16.31 13.83 -10.17
C TYR A 206 17.15 13.40 -11.36
N THR A 207 17.89 12.31 -11.19
CA THR A 207 18.72 11.69 -12.22
C THR A 207 18.66 10.17 -12.09
N GLY A 208 18.80 9.47 -13.20
CA GLY A 208 18.76 8.00 -13.18
C GLY A 208 17.36 7.44 -13.46
N ASP A 209 17.08 6.29 -12.88
CA ASP A 209 15.83 5.54 -13.06
C ASP A 209 15.36 4.98 -11.71
N ILE A 210 14.15 4.45 -11.66
CA ILE A 210 13.56 3.89 -10.43
C ILE A 210 14.45 2.82 -9.81
N ARG A 211 14.30 2.64 -8.50
CA ARG A 211 14.83 1.49 -7.77
C ARG A 211 13.71 0.54 -7.40
N ILE A 212 13.98 -0.75 -7.48
CA ILE A 212 13.04 -1.82 -7.17
C ILE A 212 13.70 -2.76 -6.18
N GLY A 213 12.97 -3.19 -5.17
CA GLY A 213 13.39 -4.24 -4.27
C GLY A 213 12.22 -5.08 -3.78
N PHE A 214 12.50 -6.33 -3.41
CA PHE A 214 11.52 -7.18 -2.75
C PHE A 214 11.48 -6.90 -1.26
N LEU A 215 10.29 -6.90 -0.69
CA LEU A 215 10.05 -6.71 0.73
C LEU A 215 10.23 -8.02 1.51
N GLN A 216 10.36 -7.92 2.82
CA GLN A 216 10.41 -9.09 3.71
C GLN A 216 9.17 -9.97 3.53
N GLY A 217 9.38 -11.26 3.44
CA GLY A 217 8.31 -12.22 3.17
C GLY A 217 8.00 -12.43 1.70
N ALA A 218 8.55 -11.60 0.80
CA ALA A 218 8.31 -11.74 -0.63
C ALA A 218 8.79 -13.10 -1.15
N GLN A 219 7.99 -13.69 -2.01
CA GLN A 219 8.22 -14.98 -2.64
C GLN A 219 7.48 -15.04 -3.98
N ARG A 220 7.74 -16.06 -4.79
CA ARG A 220 7.14 -16.18 -6.13
C ARG A 220 5.61 -16.13 -6.17
N TYR A 221 4.93 -16.54 -5.11
CA TYR A 221 3.47 -16.52 -5.00
C TYR A 221 2.92 -15.29 -4.28
N TRP A 222 3.77 -14.55 -3.63
CA TRP A 222 3.47 -13.27 -2.97
C TRP A 222 4.61 -12.30 -3.23
N PRO A 223 4.78 -11.85 -4.48
CA PRO A 223 5.90 -11.01 -4.87
C PRO A 223 5.61 -9.56 -4.50
N ALA A 224 5.77 -9.22 -3.23
CA ALA A 224 5.67 -7.86 -2.72
C ALA A 224 6.94 -7.09 -3.04
N ILE A 225 6.81 -6.03 -3.80
CA ILE A 225 7.91 -5.13 -4.15
C ILE A 225 7.69 -3.74 -3.58
N ALA A 226 8.77 -2.99 -3.42
CA ALA A 226 8.72 -1.54 -3.26
C ALA A 226 9.45 -0.86 -4.42
N VAL A 227 8.90 0.29 -4.85
CA VAL A 227 9.45 1.12 -5.91
C VAL A 227 9.82 2.47 -5.32
N SER A 228 11.07 2.89 -5.50
CA SER A 228 11.60 4.17 -5.03
C SER A 228 12.37 4.89 -6.13
N HIS A 229 12.97 6.02 -5.81
CA HIS A 229 13.65 6.90 -6.75
C HIS A 229 12.70 7.35 -7.86
N LEU A 230 11.71 8.15 -7.44
CA LEU A 230 10.59 8.58 -8.27
C LEU A 230 10.71 10.07 -8.56
N ALA A 231 10.54 10.46 -9.82
CA ALA A 231 10.57 11.87 -10.22
C ALA A 231 9.39 12.67 -9.66
N ASN A 232 8.22 12.02 -9.53
CA ASN A 232 6.98 12.65 -9.12
C ASN A 232 6.01 11.63 -8.47
N GLY A 233 6.47 10.91 -7.42
CA GLY A 233 5.65 9.91 -6.72
C GLY A 233 5.16 8.75 -7.59
N ILE A 234 4.21 7.98 -7.06
CA ILE A 234 3.69 6.77 -7.69
C ILE A 234 2.20 6.58 -7.38
N HIS A 235 1.39 6.33 -8.41
CA HIS A 235 -0.03 5.98 -8.28
C HIS A 235 -0.34 4.54 -8.67
N GLY A 236 0.60 3.82 -9.25
CA GLY A 236 0.36 2.43 -9.59
C GLY A 236 1.52 1.72 -10.25
N VAL A 237 1.44 0.41 -10.15
CA VAL A 237 2.31 -0.53 -10.85
C VAL A 237 1.44 -1.44 -11.70
N GLU A 238 1.82 -1.64 -12.95
CA GLU A 238 1.25 -2.68 -13.80
C GLU A 238 2.26 -3.82 -13.94
N TYR A 239 1.80 -5.05 -13.93
CA TYR A 239 2.63 -6.23 -14.18
C TYR A 239 2.12 -7.05 -15.36
N LEU A 240 3.04 -7.69 -16.08
CA LEU A 240 2.69 -8.53 -17.21
C LEU A 240 2.40 -9.96 -16.73
N ALA A 241 1.18 -10.44 -16.97
CA ALA A 241 0.80 -11.83 -16.73
C ALA A 241 -0.14 -12.31 -17.84
N ASP A 242 0.05 -13.55 -18.30
CA ASP A 242 -0.75 -14.18 -19.35
C ASP A 242 -0.81 -13.35 -20.65
N GLY A 243 0.28 -12.68 -21.00
CA GLY A 243 0.37 -11.82 -22.18
C GLY A 243 -0.37 -10.48 -22.07
N ALA A 244 -0.93 -10.13 -20.90
CA ALA A 244 -1.66 -8.89 -20.66
C ALA A 244 -1.09 -8.09 -19.48
N TRP A 245 -1.17 -6.76 -19.56
CA TRP A 245 -0.86 -5.87 -18.45
C TRP A 245 -2.03 -5.83 -17.46
N LYS A 246 -1.73 -6.09 -16.19
CA LYS A 246 -2.68 -6.08 -15.09
C LYS A 246 -2.23 -5.08 -14.04
N SER A 247 -3.17 -4.39 -13.39
CA SER A 247 -2.84 -3.50 -12.27
C SER A 247 -2.40 -4.32 -11.05
N ALA A 248 -1.30 -3.93 -10.44
CA ALA A 248 -0.86 -4.46 -9.16
C ALA A 248 -1.70 -3.86 -8.02
N THR A 249 -1.88 -4.62 -6.96
CA THR A 249 -2.56 -4.14 -5.76
C THR A 249 -1.54 -3.45 -4.85
N MET A 250 -1.83 -2.22 -4.42
CA MET A 250 -1.05 -1.57 -3.37
C MET A 250 -1.11 -2.42 -2.09
N ASN A 251 0.00 -2.59 -1.42
CA ASN A 251 0.09 -3.37 -0.19
C ASN A 251 -0.45 -2.54 0.99
N SER A 252 -1.73 -2.75 1.33
CA SER A 252 -2.49 -1.86 2.22
C SER A 252 -2.56 -0.43 1.65
N ASP A 253 -2.11 0.56 2.39
CA ASP A 253 -1.94 1.95 1.97
C ASP A 253 -0.45 2.38 2.00
N MET A 254 0.45 1.43 1.87
CA MET A 254 1.89 1.68 1.72
C MET A 254 2.20 2.03 0.26
N GLY A 255 2.03 3.29 -0.10
CA GLY A 255 1.93 3.76 -1.48
C GLY A 255 3.08 3.42 -2.42
N GLN A 256 4.27 3.09 -1.92
CA GLN A 256 5.40 2.62 -2.73
C GLN A 256 5.50 1.09 -2.78
N SER A 257 4.65 0.36 -2.04
CA SER A 257 4.66 -1.10 -1.97
C SER A 257 3.50 -1.71 -2.75
N TYR A 258 3.81 -2.69 -3.61
CA TYR A 258 2.83 -3.32 -4.50
C TYR A 258 2.99 -4.84 -4.53
N LEU A 259 1.85 -5.53 -4.57
CA LEU A 259 1.78 -6.96 -4.84
C LEU A 259 1.65 -7.16 -6.35
N ILE A 260 2.73 -7.52 -7.01
CA ILE A 260 2.71 -7.92 -8.40
C ILE A 260 2.29 -9.38 -8.48
N GLY A 261 1.34 -9.71 -9.35
CA GLY A 261 0.82 -11.06 -9.42
C GLY A 261 1.90 -12.09 -9.72
N ALA A 262 1.77 -13.28 -9.14
CA ALA A 262 2.57 -14.42 -9.54
C ALA A 262 2.41 -14.65 -11.04
N THR A 263 3.50 -14.97 -11.73
CA THR A 263 3.41 -15.38 -13.14
C THR A 263 2.59 -16.66 -13.25
N ALA A 264 1.76 -16.80 -14.29
CA ALA A 264 0.92 -17.98 -14.49
C ALA A 264 1.73 -19.31 -14.51
N SER A 265 2.99 -19.23 -14.92
CA SER A 265 3.93 -20.35 -14.91
C SER A 265 4.54 -20.65 -13.52
N GLY A 266 4.23 -19.85 -12.50
CA GLY A 266 4.91 -19.93 -11.19
C GLY A 266 6.40 -19.63 -11.26
N GLY A 267 6.82 -18.86 -12.28
CA GLY A 267 8.20 -18.42 -12.47
C GLY A 267 8.60 -17.34 -11.44
N THR A 268 9.87 -16.99 -11.50
CA THR A 268 10.49 -15.96 -10.65
C THR A 268 10.80 -14.67 -11.40
N ASP A 269 10.42 -14.59 -12.68
CA ASP A 269 10.70 -13.46 -13.56
C ASP A 269 9.48 -12.56 -13.67
N PHE A 270 9.69 -11.27 -13.48
CA PHE A 270 8.63 -10.27 -13.47
C PHE A 270 8.90 -9.17 -14.48
N GLN A 271 7.82 -8.57 -14.97
CA GLN A 271 7.87 -7.39 -15.82
C GLN A 271 6.85 -6.39 -15.30
N ILE A 272 7.28 -5.16 -15.07
CA ILE A 272 6.40 -4.09 -14.58
C ILE A 272 6.51 -2.82 -15.42
N ARG A 273 5.48 -1.99 -15.32
CA ARG A 273 5.46 -0.58 -15.70
C ARG A 273 4.94 0.22 -14.51
N VAL A 274 5.32 1.47 -14.42
CA VAL A 274 4.98 2.33 -13.27
C VAL A 274 4.22 3.55 -13.76
N ARG A 275 3.20 3.98 -13.00
CA ARG A 275 2.46 5.23 -13.19
C ARG A 275 2.85 6.22 -12.10
N ASP A 276 3.09 7.46 -12.49
CA ASP A 276 3.30 8.56 -11.56
C ASP A 276 1.97 9.15 -11.02
N VAL A 277 2.04 10.22 -10.24
CA VAL A 277 0.86 10.90 -9.67
C VAL A 277 -0.10 11.52 -10.69
N THR A 278 0.28 11.59 -11.95
CA THR A 278 -0.59 12.02 -13.04
C THR A 278 -1.27 10.85 -13.76
N ASP A 279 -1.15 9.63 -13.22
CA ASP A 279 -1.59 8.38 -13.82
C ASP A 279 -0.93 8.07 -15.19
N THR A 280 0.16 8.77 -15.50
CA THR A 280 0.92 8.57 -16.73
C THR A 280 2.02 7.53 -16.51
N LEU A 281 2.18 6.63 -17.48
CA LEU A 281 3.31 5.69 -17.47
C LEU A 281 4.63 6.44 -17.57
N ILE A 282 5.50 6.28 -16.57
CA ILE A 282 6.81 6.92 -16.56
C ILE A 282 7.70 6.42 -17.70
N ASN A 283 8.66 7.23 -18.08
CA ASN A 283 9.68 6.89 -19.08
C ASN A 283 9.10 6.34 -20.41
N GLY A 284 7.93 6.88 -20.85
CA GLY A 284 7.26 6.45 -22.09
C GLY A 284 6.71 5.03 -22.03
N GLY A 285 6.34 4.55 -20.85
CA GLY A 285 5.84 3.19 -20.65
C GLY A 285 6.94 2.13 -20.60
N ARG A 286 8.15 2.52 -20.22
CA ARG A 286 9.30 1.61 -20.08
C ARG A 286 8.92 0.37 -19.28
N VAL A 287 9.33 -0.79 -19.79
CA VAL A 287 9.16 -2.08 -19.13
C VAL A 287 10.42 -2.42 -18.35
N TYR A 288 10.27 -2.69 -17.07
CA TYR A 288 11.33 -3.12 -16.15
C TYR A 288 11.23 -4.63 -15.94
N LYS A 289 12.31 -5.35 -16.24
CA LYS A 289 12.37 -6.82 -16.18
C LYS A 289 13.38 -7.24 -15.12
N PHE A 290 12.94 -8.03 -14.15
CA PHE A 290 13.76 -8.49 -13.04
C PHE A 290 13.27 -9.84 -12.53
N SER A 291 14.08 -10.48 -11.69
CA SER A 291 13.79 -11.81 -11.13
C SER A 291 13.84 -11.75 -9.61
N LEU A 292 13.14 -12.65 -8.95
CA LEU A 292 13.31 -12.87 -7.51
C LEU A 292 14.77 -13.28 -7.23
N PRO A 293 15.50 -12.52 -6.39
CA PRO A 293 16.92 -12.80 -6.16
C PRO A 293 17.16 -14.18 -5.53
N ALA A 294 18.21 -14.83 -5.98
CA ALA A 294 18.63 -16.12 -5.38
C ALA A 294 18.91 -16.00 -3.88
N SER A 295 19.34 -14.82 -3.40
CA SER A 295 19.54 -14.52 -1.98
C SER A 295 18.26 -14.63 -1.13
N CYS A 296 17.08 -14.52 -1.74
CA CYS A 296 15.80 -14.76 -1.06
C CYS A 296 15.57 -16.27 -0.78
N GLY A 297 16.27 -17.18 -1.48
CA GLY A 297 15.97 -18.59 -1.40
C GLY A 297 14.52 -18.86 -1.82
N GLY A 298 13.69 -19.34 -0.89
CA GLY A 298 12.24 -19.46 -1.11
C GLY A 298 11.45 -18.18 -0.73
N THR A 299 11.98 -17.40 0.22
CA THR A 299 11.34 -16.23 0.81
C THR A 299 12.39 -15.20 1.23
N CYS A 300 12.19 -13.93 0.85
CA CYS A 300 13.09 -12.85 1.23
C CYS A 300 13.04 -12.60 2.74
N SER A 301 14.17 -12.64 3.42
CA SER A 301 14.26 -12.45 4.88
C SER A 301 14.58 -11.00 5.28
N ALA A 302 15.32 -10.26 4.45
CA ALA A 302 15.66 -8.86 4.69
C ALA A 302 14.43 -7.95 4.50
N ALA A 303 14.38 -6.85 5.22
CA ALA A 303 13.33 -5.84 5.08
C ALA A 303 13.23 -5.34 3.62
N TYR A 304 14.36 -5.16 2.96
CA TYR A 304 14.43 -4.80 1.54
C TYR A 304 15.55 -5.58 0.87
N THR A 305 15.25 -6.20 -0.26
CA THR A 305 16.23 -6.91 -1.10
C THR A 305 16.26 -6.25 -2.48
N PRO A 306 17.27 -5.41 -2.78
CA PRO A 306 17.34 -4.70 -4.05
C PRO A 306 17.49 -5.67 -5.22
N VAL A 307 16.94 -5.29 -6.38
CA VAL A 307 17.08 -6.07 -7.61
C VAL A 307 17.73 -5.25 -8.72
N ALA A 308 18.59 -5.90 -9.47
CA ALA A 308 18.99 -5.42 -10.78
C ALA A 308 17.89 -5.76 -11.80
N TYR A 309 17.66 -4.85 -12.73
CA TYR A 309 16.68 -5.04 -13.79
C TYR A 309 17.27 -4.67 -15.16
N THR A 310 16.67 -5.19 -16.21
CA THR A 310 16.85 -4.72 -17.60
C THR A 310 15.62 -3.97 -18.05
N THR A 311 15.77 -3.13 -19.07
CA THR A 311 14.65 -2.34 -19.59
C THR A 311 14.42 -2.62 -21.05
N SER A 312 13.16 -2.46 -21.49
CA SER A 312 12.80 -2.40 -22.91
C SER A 312 11.83 -1.23 -23.12
N ALA A 313 11.80 -0.71 -24.35
CA ALA A 313 10.85 0.33 -24.71
C ALA A 313 9.41 -0.16 -24.47
N GLY A 314 8.56 0.71 -23.92
CA GLY A 314 7.14 0.46 -23.86
C GLY A 314 6.59 0.44 -25.29
N THR A 315 5.89 -0.61 -25.67
CA THR A 315 5.03 -0.55 -26.83
C THR A 315 3.82 0.29 -26.43
N GLY A 316 3.67 1.48 -27.00
CA GLY A 316 2.43 2.24 -26.92
C GLY A 316 1.23 1.35 -27.30
N PRO A 317 -0.01 1.75 -27.06
CA PRO A 317 -1.17 0.93 -27.34
C PRO A 317 -1.21 0.61 -28.85
N THR A 318 -0.71 -0.55 -29.21
CA THR A 318 -0.95 -1.12 -30.53
C THR A 318 -2.40 -1.57 -30.54
N GLY A 319 -3.15 -1.05 -31.51
CA GLY A 319 -4.55 -1.36 -31.74
C GLY A 319 -4.84 -2.85 -31.71
N SER A 320 -6.06 -3.14 -31.27
CA SER A 320 -6.70 -4.44 -31.20
C SER A 320 -6.28 -5.39 -32.33
N PRO A 321 -5.85 -6.62 -32.04
CA PRO A 321 -5.70 -7.63 -33.09
C PRO A 321 -7.08 -8.10 -33.53
N THR A 322 -7.31 -8.03 -34.83
CA THR A 322 -8.41 -8.67 -35.53
C THR A 322 -8.36 -10.19 -35.27
N PRO A 323 -9.46 -10.87 -34.96
CA PRO A 323 -9.44 -12.30 -34.75
C PRO A 323 -9.32 -13.04 -36.08
N THR A 324 -8.23 -13.73 -36.30
CA THR A 324 -8.11 -14.72 -37.36
C THR A 324 -8.36 -16.12 -36.82
N GLY A 325 -9.22 -16.83 -37.54
CA GLY A 325 -9.92 -18.02 -37.13
C GLY A 325 -9.08 -19.26 -36.78
N THR A 326 -9.74 -20.04 -36.03
CA THR A 326 -9.67 -21.41 -35.55
C THR A 326 -8.95 -22.44 -36.44
N VAL A 327 -8.11 -23.26 -35.81
CA VAL A 327 -8.08 -24.71 -36.01
C VAL A 327 -7.73 -25.42 -34.70
N SER A 328 -8.61 -26.32 -34.31
CA SER A 328 -8.52 -27.24 -33.18
C SER A 328 -7.71 -28.49 -33.56
N PRO A 329 -6.87 -29.04 -32.71
CA PRO A 329 -6.64 -30.48 -32.70
C PRO A 329 -7.11 -31.14 -31.40
N SER A 330 -7.74 -32.27 -31.59
CA SER A 330 -8.32 -33.22 -30.65
C SER A 330 -7.26 -33.89 -29.75
N PRO A 331 -7.63 -34.29 -28.52
CA PRO A 331 -6.68 -34.84 -27.57
C PRO A 331 -6.51 -36.33 -27.72
N THR A 332 -5.25 -36.81 -27.58
CA THR A 332 -4.92 -38.24 -27.41
C THR A 332 -4.32 -38.47 -26.04
N GLY A 333 -4.97 -39.36 -25.30
CA GLY A 333 -4.41 -40.39 -24.40
C GLY A 333 -3.64 -39.98 -23.16
N SER A 334 -4.31 -40.09 -22.01
CA SER A 334 -3.75 -40.15 -20.66
C SER A 334 -3.25 -41.53 -20.29
N PRO A 335 -2.15 -41.70 -19.56
CA PRO A 335 -1.95 -42.83 -18.66
C PRO A 335 -2.24 -42.45 -17.20
N SER A 336 -3.01 -43.32 -16.55
CA SER A 336 -3.40 -43.28 -15.15
C SER A 336 -2.21 -43.52 -14.21
N PRO A 337 -2.04 -42.71 -13.11
CA PRO A 337 -1.07 -43.03 -12.08
C PRO A 337 -1.68 -43.91 -10.98
N THR A 338 -0.87 -44.85 -10.53
CA THR A 338 -1.06 -45.77 -9.41
C THR A 338 -1.23 -45.04 -8.08
N PRO A 339 -2.11 -45.49 -7.16
CA PRO A 339 -2.37 -44.79 -5.90
C PRO A 339 -1.22 -45.00 -4.89
N THR A 340 -0.64 -43.91 -4.45
CA THR A 340 0.27 -43.86 -3.28
C THR A 340 -0.56 -43.63 -2.02
N VAL A 341 -0.37 -44.49 -1.03
CA VAL A 341 -1.06 -44.41 0.27
C VAL A 341 -0.81 -43.09 0.98
N SER A 342 -1.88 -42.42 1.33
CA SER A 342 -1.91 -41.17 2.10
C SER A 342 -1.73 -41.46 3.59
N PRO A 343 -0.96 -40.67 4.34
CA PRO A 343 -0.94 -40.75 5.81
C PRO A 343 -2.28 -40.25 6.38
N THR A 344 -2.75 -40.92 7.40
CA THR A 344 -3.99 -40.62 8.13
C THR A 344 -3.98 -39.19 8.67
N PRO A 345 -5.04 -38.35 8.44
CA PRO A 345 -5.10 -37.02 8.98
C PRO A 345 -5.21 -37.05 10.51
N SER A 346 -4.34 -36.32 11.19
CA SER A 346 -4.51 -36.00 12.62
C SER A 346 -5.77 -35.18 12.82
N ALA A 347 -6.57 -35.51 13.83
CA ALA A 347 -7.78 -34.78 14.20
C ALA A 347 -7.48 -33.30 14.52
N PRO A 348 -8.40 -32.37 14.19
CA PRO A 348 -8.21 -30.95 14.51
C PRO A 348 -8.08 -30.74 16.01
N PRO A 349 -7.22 -29.79 16.47
CA PRO A 349 -7.15 -29.44 17.87
C PRO A 349 -8.50 -28.84 18.31
N SER A 350 -9.09 -29.38 19.36
CA SER A 350 -10.25 -28.77 20.03
C SER A 350 -9.85 -27.42 20.62
N PRO A 351 -10.76 -26.43 20.67
CA PRO A 351 -10.50 -25.16 21.33
C PRO A 351 -10.06 -25.42 22.76
N SER A 352 -8.83 -25.02 23.11
CA SER A 352 -8.32 -25.19 24.48
C SER A 352 -8.72 -24.00 25.32
N ALA A 353 -9.08 -24.25 26.61
CA ALA A 353 -9.27 -23.18 27.57
C ALA A 353 -8.01 -22.29 27.60
N GLY A 354 -8.19 -20.97 27.46
CA GLY A 354 -7.11 -20.01 27.48
C GLY A 354 -6.64 -19.50 26.11
N CYS A 355 -7.27 -19.91 24.99
CA CYS A 355 -7.01 -19.35 23.67
C CYS A 355 -8.30 -18.89 22.99
N ALA A 356 -8.26 -17.73 22.35
CA ALA A 356 -9.33 -17.22 21.50
C ALA A 356 -8.78 -16.89 20.09
N ALA A 357 -9.53 -17.26 19.07
CA ALA A 357 -9.20 -16.90 17.69
C ALA A 357 -10.34 -16.08 17.08
N THR A 358 -10.00 -15.05 16.30
CA THR A 358 -10.96 -14.24 15.56
C THR A 358 -10.57 -14.20 14.08
N TRP A 359 -11.57 -14.04 13.22
CA TRP A 359 -11.42 -13.98 11.77
C TRP A 359 -11.89 -12.64 11.23
N LYS A 360 -11.12 -12.07 10.32
CA LYS A 360 -11.46 -10.85 9.60
C LYS A 360 -11.09 -10.99 8.14
N VAL A 361 -12.04 -10.79 7.21
CA VAL A 361 -11.73 -10.62 5.80
C VAL A 361 -11.15 -9.22 5.61
N THR A 362 -9.97 -9.14 5.01
CA THR A 362 -9.22 -7.89 4.81
C THR A 362 -9.24 -7.42 3.37
N GLY A 363 -9.66 -8.26 2.42
CA GLY A 363 -9.82 -7.91 1.01
C GLY A 363 -10.56 -8.99 0.24
N THR A 364 -11.28 -8.61 -0.81
CA THR A 364 -11.96 -9.53 -1.72
C THR A 364 -11.77 -9.09 -3.17
N TRP A 365 -11.69 -10.05 -4.07
CA TRP A 365 -11.61 -9.85 -5.52
C TRP A 365 -12.33 -10.97 -6.25
N SER A 366 -12.46 -10.86 -7.57
CA SER A 366 -13.05 -11.93 -8.36
C SER A 366 -12.21 -13.20 -8.26
N GLY A 367 -12.78 -14.26 -7.69
CA GLY A 367 -12.15 -15.59 -7.54
C GLY A 367 -11.26 -15.75 -6.31
N GLY A 368 -11.21 -14.78 -5.36
CA GLY A 368 -10.42 -14.93 -4.15
C GLY A 368 -10.67 -13.88 -3.08
N PHE A 369 -10.05 -14.09 -1.93
CA PHE A 369 -10.08 -13.14 -0.82
C PHE A 369 -8.83 -13.26 0.06
N GLN A 370 -8.59 -12.23 0.84
CA GLN A 370 -7.59 -12.19 1.90
C GLN A 370 -8.29 -12.13 3.25
N ALA A 371 -7.73 -12.82 4.23
CA ALA A 371 -8.23 -12.77 5.59
C ALA A 371 -7.08 -12.74 6.61
N GLU A 372 -7.41 -12.30 7.80
CA GLU A 372 -6.55 -12.29 8.97
C GLU A 372 -7.18 -13.12 10.08
N VAL A 373 -6.37 -13.93 10.75
CA VAL A 373 -6.71 -14.65 11.97
C VAL A 373 -5.89 -14.08 13.11
N THR A 374 -6.57 -13.51 14.11
CA THR A 374 -5.92 -13.08 15.34
C THR A 374 -6.05 -14.17 16.41
N VAL A 375 -4.92 -14.58 16.98
CA VAL A 375 -4.82 -15.53 18.10
C VAL A 375 -4.50 -14.75 19.36
N ARG A 376 -5.30 -14.93 20.42
CA ARG A 376 -5.13 -14.25 21.70
C ARG A 376 -4.97 -15.26 22.84
N ASN A 377 -4.00 -15.03 23.71
CA ASN A 377 -3.86 -15.73 24.97
C ASN A 377 -4.87 -15.15 25.97
N THR A 378 -5.92 -15.91 26.28
CA THR A 378 -6.94 -15.55 27.30
C THR A 378 -6.69 -16.27 28.63
N GLY A 379 -5.62 -17.07 28.71
CA GLY A 379 -5.18 -17.74 29.93
C GLY A 379 -4.36 -16.84 30.85
N THR A 380 -3.97 -17.38 31.97
CA THR A 380 -3.18 -16.68 33.04
C THR A 380 -1.68 -16.94 32.90
N GLY A 381 -1.26 -17.93 32.11
CA GLY A 381 0.15 -18.27 31.87
C GLY A 381 0.64 -17.71 30.54
N ALA A 382 1.95 -17.43 30.43
CA ALA A 382 2.57 -17.11 29.15
C ALA A 382 2.66 -18.36 28.27
N ALA A 383 2.40 -18.19 26.97
CA ALA A 383 2.57 -19.24 25.96
C ALA A 383 3.89 -19.06 25.24
N THR A 384 4.51 -20.17 24.80
CA THR A 384 5.73 -20.19 24.00
C THR A 384 5.45 -20.53 22.52
N GLY A 385 4.21 -20.89 22.22
CA GLY A 385 3.75 -21.18 20.86
C GLY A 385 2.23 -21.21 20.78
N TRP A 386 1.72 -21.14 19.58
CA TRP A 386 0.30 -21.25 19.30
C TRP A 386 0.03 -22.04 18.02
N SER A 387 -1.16 -22.58 17.92
CA SER A 387 -1.73 -23.12 16.69
C SER A 387 -3.16 -22.61 16.53
N SER A 388 -3.62 -22.48 15.29
CA SER A 388 -5.01 -22.22 14.94
C SER A 388 -5.49 -23.15 13.86
N SER A 389 -6.79 -23.42 13.83
CA SER A 389 -7.39 -24.28 12.82
C SER A 389 -8.83 -23.84 12.51
N PHE A 390 -9.26 -24.08 11.28
CA PHE A 390 -10.63 -23.84 10.82
C PHE A 390 -10.92 -24.64 9.56
N GLY A 391 -12.20 -24.77 9.22
CA GLY A 391 -12.65 -25.36 7.96
C GLY A 391 -13.16 -24.30 6.99
N PHE A 392 -12.88 -24.47 5.69
CA PHE A 392 -13.60 -23.74 4.66
C PHE A 392 -14.96 -24.40 4.39
N PRO A 393 -16.07 -23.66 4.26
CA PRO A 393 -17.40 -24.25 4.04
C PRO A 393 -17.62 -24.74 2.61
N GLY A 394 -16.75 -24.42 1.67
CA GLY A 394 -16.89 -24.76 0.24
C GLY A 394 -15.60 -25.28 -0.40
N THR A 395 -15.37 -24.86 -1.64
CA THR A 395 -14.23 -25.31 -2.45
C THR A 395 -13.00 -24.41 -2.33
N GLN A 396 -12.98 -23.53 -1.36
CA GLN A 396 -11.89 -22.60 -1.13
C GLN A 396 -10.55 -23.32 -0.98
N ARG A 397 -9.47 -22.67 -1.48
CA ARG A 397 -8.10 -23.18 -1.40
C ARG A 397 -7.17 -22.12 -0.86
N LEU A 398 -6.42 -22.49 0.17
CA LEU A 398 -5.33 -21.68 0.70
C LEU A 398 -4.28 -21.50 -0.42
N ALA A 399 -4.07 -20.26 -0.84
CA ALA A 399 -3.07 -19.93 -1.85
C ALA A 399 -1.74 -19.57 -1.19
N SER A 400 -1.77 -18.78 -0.10
CA SER A 400 -0.58 -18.42 0.68
C SER A 400 -0.97 -18.02 2.10
N ALA A 401 0.02 -18.01 3.00
CA ALA A 401 -0.11 -17.51 4.35
C ALA A 401 1.18 -16.77 4.76
N TRP A 402 1.06 -15.79 5.68
CA TRP A 402 2.18 -15.08 6.26
C TRP A 402 2.02 -14.98 7.78
N ASN A 403 3.13 -14.79 8.48
CA ASN A 403 3.21 -14.80 9.95
C ASN A 403 2.79 -16.12 10.59
N ALA A 404 2.67 -17.19 9.81
CA ALA A 404 2.40 -18.56 10.28
C ALA A 404 2.89 -19.56 9.24
N THR A 405 3.14 -20.79 9.70
CA THR A 405 3.24 -21.95 8.81
C THR A 405 1.86 -22.58 8.73
N ALA A 406 1.22 -22.45 7.58
CA ALA A 406 -0.14 -22.94 7.37
C ALA A 406 -0.21 -24.02 6.30
N THR A 407 -1.09 -24.98 6.48
CA THR A 407 -1.35 -26.09 5.54
C THR A 407 -2.85 -26.31 5.40
N GLN A 408 -3.28 -26.78 4.23
CA GLN A 408 -4.66 -27.19 3.99
C GLN A 408 -4.73 -28.66 3.59
N SER A 409 -5.63 -29.40 4.22
CA SER A 409 -5.98 -30.78 3.84
C SER A 409 -7.50 -30.85 3.66
N GLY A 410 -7.96 -31.09 2.44
CA GLY A 410 -9.37 -31.00 2.11
C GLY A 410 -9.92 -29.59 2.36
N GLN A 411 -10.90 -29.47 3.23
CA GLN A 411 -11.45 -28.17 3.68
C GLN A 411 -10.76 -27.64 4.95
N GLN A 412 -9.98 -28.44 5.66
CA GLN A 412 -9.35 -28.08 6.92
C GLN A 412 -8.05 -27.33 6.70
N VAL A 413 -7.93 -26.18 7.32
CA VAL A 413 -6.69 -25.39 7.42
C VAL A 413 -6.16 -25.47 8.84
N THR A 414 -4.85 -25.69 8.96
CA THR A 414 -4.11 -25.62 10.24
C THR A 414 -2.94 -24.69 10.08
N ALA A 415 -2.68 -23.87 11.10
CA ALA A 415 -1.56 -22.96 11.15
C ALA A 415 -0.86 -23.01 12.50
N THR A 416 0.46 -22.82 12.50
CA THR A 416 1.29 -22.70 13.69
C THR A 416 2.11 -21.42 13.61
N ASN A 417 2.54 -20.92 14.76
CA ASN A 417 3.35 -19.71 14.84
C ASN A 417 4.62 -19.77 13.97
N ALA A 418 5.00 -18.61 13.44
CA ALA A 418 6.35 -18.39 12.91
C ALA A 418 7.38 -18.32 14.05
N GLY A 419 8.67 -18.44 13.73
CA GLY A 419 9.74 -18.51 14.73
C GLY A 419 9.83 -17.32 15.69
N TRP A 420 9.20 -16.20 15.36
CA TRP A 420 9.30 -14.95 16.12
C TRP A 420 8.02 -14.53 16.88
N ASN A 421 6.85 -15.08 16.55
CA ASN A 421 5.55 -14.65 17.09
C ASN A 421 4.84 -15.71 17.95
N GLY A 422 5.58 -16.73 18.42
CA GLY A 422 5.04 -17.80 19.24
C GLY A 422 4.81 -17.40 20.69
N SER A 423 5.60 -16.48 21.23
CA SER A 423 5.52 -16.08 22.64
C SER A 423 4.37 -15.08 22.85
N LEU A 424 3.38 -15.47 23.69
CA LEU A 424 2.23 -14.64 24.01
C LEU A 424 2.06 -14.56 25.53
N ALA A 425 2.30 -13.39 26.10
CA ALA A 425 1.98 -13.11 27.51
C ALA A 425 0.45 -13.24 27.76
N PRO A 426 0.00 -13.41 29.01
CA PRO A 426 -1.41 -13.34 29.34
C PRO A 426 -2.06 -12.07 28.79
N GLY A 427 -3.17 -12.20 28.06
CA GLY A 427 -3.85 -11.12 27.37
C GLY A 427 -3.20 -10.69 26.05
N GLY A 428 -1.99 -11.16 25.75
CA GLY A 428 -1.28 -10.86 24.49
C GLY A 428 -1.93 -11.52 23.28
N SER A 429 -1.73 -10.93 22.10
CA SER A 429 -2.24 -11.45 20.84
C SER A 429 -1.22 -11.32 19.71
N THR A 430 -1.41 -12.10 18.69
CA THR A 430 -0.69 -12.04 17.42
C THR A 430 -1.65 -12.32 16.28
N SER A 431 -1.32 -11.84 15.08
CA SER A 431 -2.12 -12.13 13.88
C SER A 431 -1.28 -12.81 12.82
N TRP A 432 -1.94 -13.64 12.04
CA TRP A 432 -1.41 -14.19 10.80
C TRP A 432 -2.44 -14.05 9.67
N GLY A 433 -1.97 -13.94 8.46
CA GLY A 433 -2.84 -13.70 7.33
C GLY A 433 -2.78 -14.80 6.29
N LEU A 434 -3.79 -14.83 5.41
CA LEU A 434 -3.90 -15.81 4.34
C LEU A 434 -4.58 -15.22 3.11
N VAL A 435 -4.15 -15.71 1.95
CA VAL A 435 -4.82 -15.54 0.66
C VAL A 435 -5.53 -16.84 0.31
N VAL A 436 -6.75 -16.72 -0.17
CA VAL A 436 -7.62 -17.85 -0.48
C VAL A 436 -8.20 -17.68 -1.89
N ASN A 437 -8.14 -18.72 -2.69
CA ASN A 437 -8.86 -18.82 -3.95
C ASN A 437 -10.28 -19.35 -3.67
N GLY A 438 -11.30 -18.68 -4.18
CA GLY A 438 -12.72 -19.00 -3.99
C GLY A 438 -13.48 -17.87 -3.32
N ASP A 439 -14.79 -18.07 -3.14
CA ASP A 439 -15.69 -17.06 -2.59
C ASP A 439 -15.39 -16.80 -1.11
N SER A 440 -15.48 -15.52 -0.71
CA SER A 440 -15.33 -15.11 0.68
C SER A 440 -16.52 -15.59 1.50
N GLN A 441 -16.25 -16.52 2.41
CA GLN A 441 -17.22 -17.02 3.38
C GLN A 441 -16.58 -17.10 4.77
N LEU A 442 -17.40 -17.03 5.82
CA LEU A 442 -16.90 -17.21 7.17
C LEU A 442 -16.38 -18.64 7.36
N PRO A 443 -15.25 -18.82 8.04
CA PRO A 443 -14.72 -20.15 8.33
C PRO A 443 -15.61 -20.87 9.34
N ILE A 444 -15.65 -22.19 9.27
CA ILE A 444 -16.31 -23.04 10.25
C ILE A 444 -15.30 -23.59 11.25
N ASN A 445 -15.72 -23.76 12.50
CA ASN A 445 -14.92 -24.35 13.58
C ASN A 445 -13.57 -23.64 13.77
N LEU A 446 -13.55 -22.31 13.72
CA LEU A 446 -12.34 -21.54 14.00
C LEU A 446 -11.96 -21.73 15.48
N GLY A 447 -10.76 -22.22 15.72
CA GLY A 447 -10.22 -22.45 17.03
C GLY A 447 -8.72 -22.21 17.11
N CYS A 448 -8.19 -22.13 18.34
CA CYS A 448 -6.77 -22.08 18.57
C CYS A 448 -6.38 -22.85 19.86
N ALA A 449 -5.09 -23.16 19.98
CA ALA A 449 -4.46 -23.75 21.14
C ALA A 449 -3.13 -23.06 21.40
N LEU A 450 -2.78 -22.93 22.70
CA LEU A 450 -1.49 -22.42 23.17
C LEU A 450 -0.59 -23.55 23.65
N ARG A 451 0.72 -23.33 23.58
CA ARG A 451 1.76 -24.24 24.05
C ARG A 451 2.70 -23.57 25.04
#